data_ba1f945e2a104d55fb2335f2bd031961
#
_entry.id   ba1f945e2a104d55fb2335f2bd031961
#
_cell.length_a   1.000
_cell.length_b   1.000
_cell.length_c   1.000
_cell.angle_alpha   90.00
_cell.angle_beta   90.00
_cell.angle_gamma   90.00
#
_symmetry.space_group_name_H-M   'P 1'
#
loop_
_entity.id
_entity.type
_entity.pdbx_description
1 polymer ?
#
loop_
_entity_poly.entity_id
_entity_poly.type
_entity_poly.pdbx_seq_one_letter_code
_entity_poly.pdbx_strand_id
1 'polypeptide(L)'
;MASIMNAILSQFDSDTLDQLSGQLGTNQQTTGNAIAAAVPLLLSALSRNTGDVQGRDSLYNALSNDHDGGILDNLIGFLGGAQQGPGQGILGHVFGGSQNGVVNALSKATGMDASSMGRLLVTLAPIVMGFLGRTRQQQGMGPSGLAGLLGGETEYAQQAAPGLMGTINRFLDQNGNGSAVDELAGML
;
A
#
# COMPACT_ATOMS: atom_id res chain seq x y z
N MET A 1 -14.17 1.37 -15.14
CA MET A 1 -13.59 0.19 -14.44
C MET A 1 -13.56 0.51 -12.96
N ALA A 2 -13.88 -0.45 -12.09
CA ALA A 2 -13.72 -0.21 -10.67
C ALA A 2 -12.23 -0.07 -10.35
N SER A 3 -11.85 0.97 -9.59
CA SER A 3 -10.49 1.19 -9.13
C SER A 3 -10.06 0.02 -8.23
N ILE A 4 -8.81 -0.40 -8.35
CA ILE A 4 -8.21 -1.39 -7.43
C ILE A 4 -8.31 -0.91 -6.00
N MET A 5 -8.10 0.37 -5.77
CA MET A 5 -8.28 0.98 -4.45
C MET A 5 -9.68 0.67 -3.88
N ASN A 6 -10.73 0.90 -4.66
CA ASN A 6 -12.10 0.59 -4.22
C ASN A 6 -12.32 -0.91 -4.01
N ALA A 7 -11.75 -1.75 -4.86
CA ALA A 7 -11.83 -3.20 -4.70
C ALA A 7 -11.11 -3.69 -3.43
N ILE A 8 -9.96 -3.13 -3.10
CA ILE A 8 -9.25 -3.41 -1.84
C ILE A 8 -10.08 -2.93 -0.65
N LEU A 9 -10.60 -1.70 -0.68
CA LEU A 9 -11.40 -1.15 0.42
C LEU A 9 -12.66 -1.97 0.67
N SER A 10 -13.29 -2.52 -0.37
CA SER A 10 -14.49 -3.35 -0.24
C SER A 10 -14.25 -4.72 0.42
N GLN A 11 -13.00 -5.15 0.57
CA GLN A 11 -12.67 -6.38 1.31
C GLN A 11 -12.72 -6.21 2.83
N PHE A 12 -12.70 -4.96 3.30
CA PHE A 12 -12.79 -4.65 4.71
C PHE A 12 -14.24 -4.41 5.11
N ASP A 13 -15.03 -5.50 5.15
CA ASP A 13 -16.37 -5.49 5.72
C ASP A 13 -16.34 -5.28 7.24
N SER A 14 -17.52 -5.22 7.86
CA SER A 14 -17.64 -4.97 9.31
C SER A 14 -16.90 -6.00 10.15
N ASP A 15 -16.93 -7.27 9.77
CA ASP A 15 -16.31 -8.36 10.53
C ASP A 15 -14.77 -8.30 10.43
N THR A 16 -14.26 -8.02 9.24
CA THR A 16 -12.84 -7.81 8.98
C THR A 16 -12.31 -6.58 9.73
N LEU A 17 -13.08 -5.47 9.70
CA LEU A 17 -12.73 -4.25 10.44
C LEU A 17 -12.76 -4.47 11.96
N ASP A 18 -13.73 -5.23 12.47
CA ASP A 18 -13.84 -5.57 13.90
C ASP A 18 -12.62 -6.36 14.37
N GLN A 19 -12.26 -7.40 13.64
CA GLN A 19 -11.09 -8.22 13.96
C GLN A 19 -9.81 -7.39 13.92
N LEU A 20 -9.62 -6.59 12.87
CA LEU A 20 -8.41 -5.78 12.69
C LEU A 20 -8.32 -4.67 13.75
N SER A 21 -9.43 -3.97 14.04
CA SER A 21 -9.45 -2.94 15.09
C SER A 21 -9.17 -3.50 16.48
N GLY A 22 -9.69 -4.69 16.77
CA GLY A 22 -9.38 -5.41 18.02
C GLY A 22 -7.90 -5.75 18.15
N GLN A 23 -7.26 -6.23 17.09
CA GLN A 23 -5.82 -6.52 17.06
C GLN A 23 -4.95 -5.27 17.19
N LEU A 24 -5.39 -4.15 16.63
CA LEU A 24 -4.68 -2.87 16.66
C LEU A 24 -4.93 -2.09 17.97
N GLY A 25 -5.90 -2.49 18.78
CA GLY A 25 -6.29 -1.79 20.00
C GLY A 25 -6.96 -0.44 19.73
N THR A 26 -7.72 -0.33 18.63
CA THR A 26 -8.41 0.89 18.20
C THR A 26 -9.87 0.58 17.85
N ASN A 27 -10.63 1.59 17.39
CA ASN A 27 -12.02 1.39 16.96
C ASN A 27 -12.12 1.22 15.44
N GLN A 28 -13.24 0.66 14.96
CA GLN A 28 -13.50 0.40 13.54
C GLN A 28 -13.40 1.67 12.69
N GLN A 29 -13.90 2.81 13.18
CA GLN A 29 -13.87 4.07 12.42
C GLN A 29 -12.45 4.56 12.19
N THR A 30 -11.62 4.56 13.24
CA THR A 30 -10.19 4.94 13.15
C THR A 30 -9.44 3.96 12.24
N THR A 31 -9.70 2.66 12.36
CA THR A 31 -9.13 1.63 11.50
C THR A 31 -9.54 1.83 10.04
N GLY A 32 -10.82 2.05 9.77
CA GLY A 32 -11.32 2.32 8.41
C GLY A 32 -10.70 3.57 7.78
N ASN A 33 -10.60 4.66 8.54
CA ASN A 33 -9.93 5.88 8.08
C ASN A 33 -8.44 5.65 7.79
N ALA A 34 -7.77 4.87 8.64
CA ALA A 34 -6.37 4.53 8.46
C ALA A 34 -6.14 3.65 7.21
N ILE A 35 -7.01 2.68 6.95
CA ILE A 35 -6.97 1.86 5.73
C ILE A 35 -7.20 2.74 4.49
N ALA A 36 -8.21 3.62 4.52
CA ALA A 36 -8.52 4.53 3.42
C ALA A 36 -7.37 5.50 3.09
N ALA A 37 -6.53 5.83 4.08
CA ALA A 37 -5.34 6.64 3.89
C ALA A 37 -4.11 5.79 3.46
N ALA A 38 -3.95 4.61 4.02
CA ALA A 38 -2.78 3.76 3.79
C ALA A 38 -2.79 3.06 2.42
N VAL A 39 -3.95 2.61 1.93
CA VAL A 39 -4.05 1.88 0.64
C VAL A 39 -3.58 2.73 -0.54
N PRO A 40 -4.08 3.96 -0.76
CA PRO A 40 -3.58 4.78 -1.86
C PRO A 40 -2.09 5.15 -1.73
N LEU A 41 -1.60 5.29 -0.49
CA LEU A 41 -0.17 5.50 -0.25
C LEU A 41 0.67 4.29 -0.68
N LEU A 42 0.27 3.08 -0.30
CA LEU A 42 0.95 1.84 -0.71
C LEU A 42 0.97 1.69 -2.24
N LEU A 43 -0.18 1.92 -2.89
CA LEU A 43 -0.27 1.86 -4.36
C LEU A 43 0.63 2.91 -5.03
N SER A 44 0.66 4.14 -4.51
CA SER A 44 1.54 5.20 -5.03
C SER A 44 3.02 4.88 -4.84
N ALA A 45 3.41 4.31 -3.69
CA ALA A 45 4.78 3.91 -3.43
C ALA A 45 5.20 2.73 -4.34
N LEU A 46 4.32 1.75 -4.55
CA LEU A 46 4.53 0.66 -5.52
C LEU A 46 4.65 1.20 -6.94
N SER A 47 3.81 2.16 -7.34
CA SER A 47 3.89 2.81 -8.65
C SER A 47 5.26 3.45 -8.90
N ARG A 48 5.82 4.14 -7.89
CA ARG A 48 7.17 4.73 -8.00
C ARG A 48 8.25 3.67 -8.15
N ASN A 49 8.15 2.55 -7.44
CA ASN A 49 9.09 1.45 -7.57
C ASN A 49 9.05 0.80 -8.97
N THR A 50 8.01 1.05 -9.76
CA THR A 50 7.92 0.59 -11.16
C THR A 50 8.39 1.63 -12.18
N GLY A 51 8.97 2.74 -11.74
CA GLY A 51 9.49 3.81 -12.60
C GLY A 51 10.63 3.38 -13.51
N ASP A 52 11.46 2.43 -13.07
CA ASP A 52 12.51 1.83 -13.88
C ASP A 52 12.18 0.36 -14.25
N VAL A 53 12.96 -0.20 -15.18
CA VAL A 53 12.77 -1.57 -15.69
C VAL A 53 12.99 -2.61 -14.59
N GLN A 54 14.05 -2.43 -13.78
CA GLN A 54 14.40 -3.37 -12.74
C GLN A 54 13.35 -3.43 -11.63
N GLY A 55 12.83 -2.30 -11.20
CA GLY A 55 11.74 -2.21 -10.22
C GLY A 55 10.45 -2.86 -10.71
N ARG A 56 10.09 -2.64 -11.99
CA ARG A 56 8.93 -3.29 -12.63
C ARG A 56 9.07 -4.80 -12.66
N ASP A 57 10.21 -5.31 -13.08
CA ASP A 57 10.46 -6.75 -13.17
C ASP A 57 10.50 -7.39 -11.79
N SER A 58 11.09 -6.73 -10.81
CA SER A 58 11.13 -7.18 -9.42
C SER A 58 9.72 -7.29 -8.82
N LEU A 59 8.89 -6.26 -9.00
CA LEU A 59 7.50 -6.30 -8.54
C LEU A 59 6.70 -7.38 -9.26
N TYR A 60 6.84 -7.48 -10.59
CA TYR A 60 6.16 -8.50 -11.38
C TYR A 60 6.51 -9.92 -10.92
N ASN A 61 7.78 -10.18 -10.64
CA ASN A 61 8.25 -11.47 -10.15
C ASN A 61 7.73 -11.78 -8.74
N ALA A 62 7.73 -10.80 -7.83
CA ALA A 62 7.16 -10.95 -6.50
C ALA A 62 5.65 -11.28 -6.55
N LEU A 63 4.89 -10.62 -7.43
CA LEU A 63 3.47 -10.91 -7.63
C LEU A 63 3.22 -12.27 -8.29
N SER A 64 4.18 -12.77 -9.08
CA SER A 64 4.03 -14.06 -9.78
C SER A 64 4.35 -15.25 -8.89
N ASN A 65 5.31 -15.10 -7.98
CA ASN A 65 5.88 -16.20 -7.22
C ASN A 65 5.36 -16.26 -5.77
N ASP A 66 5.14 -15.08 -5.16
CA ASP A 66 4.90 -15.00 -3.72
C ASP A 66 3.53 -14.41 -3.35
N HIS A 67 2.88 -13.69 -4.28
CA HIS A 67 1.66 -12.94 -4.01
C HIS A 67 0.61 -13.11 -5.12
N ASP A 68 0.22 -14.36 -5.38
CA ASP A 68 -0.75 -14.73 -6.43
C ASP A 68 -2.21 -14.36 -6.10
N GLY A 69 -2.47 -13.89 -4.89
CA GLY A 69 -3.80 -13.49 -4.41
C GLY A 69 -4.50 -14.55 -3.54
N GLY A 70 -3.88 -15.69 -3.26
CA GLY A 70 -4.44 -16.73 -2.39
C GLY A 70 -4.80 -16.24 -0.98
N ILE A 71 -4.08 -15.22 -0.48
CA ILE A 71 -4.36 -14.57 0.80
C ILE A 71 -5.78 -13.98 0.88
N LEU A 72 -6.35 -13.56 -0.24
CA LEU A 72 -7.68 -12.95 -0.32
C LEU A 72 -8.82 -13.97 -0.16
N ASP A 73 -8.54 -15.25 -0.35
CA ASP A 73 -9.54 -16.31 -0.23
C ASP A 73 -9.84 -16.64 1.24
N ASN A 74 -8.94 -16.27 2.16
CA ASN A 74 -9.13 -16.40 3.61
C ASN A 74 -8.50 -15.22 4.35
N LEU A 75 -9.04 -14.03 4.12
CA LEU A 75 -8.53 -12.78 4.72
C LEU A 75 -8.58 -12.80 6.25
N ILE A 76 -9.68 -13.27 6.83
CA ILE A 76 -9.87 -13.38 8.28
C ILE A 76 -8.80 -14.30 8.90
N GLY A 77 -8.55 -15.47 8.29
CA GLY A 77 -7.49 -16.38 8.73
C GLY A 77 -6.10 -15.76 8.61
N PHE A 78 -5.84 -15.01 7.54
CA PHE A 78 -4.59 -14.28 7.37
C PHE A 78 -4.40 -13.21 8.45
N LEU A 79 -5.41 -12.43 8.77
CA LEU A 79 -5.34 -11.39 9.79
C LEU A 79 -4.89 -11.94 11.15
N GLY A 80 -5.28 -13.18 11.50
CA GLY A 80 -4.84 -13.85 12.74
C GLY A 80 -3.31 -14.04 12.85
N GLY A 81 -2.59 -14.13 11.72
CA GLY A 81 -1.13 -14.32 11.66
C GLY A 81 -0.34 -13.22 10.94
N ALA A 82 -0.98 -12.14 10.54
CA ALA A 82 -0.42 -11.11 9.65
C ALA A 82 0.90 -10.50 10.12
N GLN A 83 1.10 -10.35 11.44
CA GLN A 83 2.32 -9.77 12.01
C GLN A 83 3.56 -10.65 11.85
N GLN A 84 3.38 -11.93 11.57
CA GLN A 84 4.46 -12.90 11.32
C GLN A 84 4.67 -13.16 9.82
N GLY A 85 3.90 -12.49 8.98
CA GLY A 85 3.93 -12.63 7.51
C GLY A 85 5.00 -11.76 6.84
N PRO A 86 5.00 -11.71 5.49
CA PRO A 86 6.00 -11.02 4.68
C PRO A 86 5.88 -9.48 4.71
N GLY A 87 4.88 -8.93 5.39
CA GLY A 87 4.53 -7.50 5.35
C GLY A 87 5.69 -6.56 5.68
N GLN A 88 6.51 -6.89 6.69
CA GLN A 88 7.66 -6.07 7.05
C GLN A 88 8.72 -6.01 5.92
N GLY A 89 8.97 -7.13 5.26
CA GLY A 89 9.87 -7.20 4.11
C GLY A 89 9.35 -6.38 2.93
N ILE A 90 8.04 -6.48 2.65
CA ILE A 90 7.38 -5.68 1.60
C ILE A 90 7.52 -4.19 1.89
N LEU A 91 7.23 -3.74 3.12
CA LEU A 91 7.35 -2.33 3.50
C LEU A 91 8.80 -1.83 3.39
N GLY A 92 9.78 -2.66 3.74
CA GLY A 92 11.20 -2.35 3.57
C GLY A 92 11.58 -2.10 2.11
N HIS A 93 11.04 -2.88 1.17
CA HIS A 93 11.23 -2.67 -0.26
C HIS A 93 10.46 -1.46 -0.79
N VAL A 94 9.23 -1.24 -0.31
CA VAL A 94 8.34 -0.17 -0.81
C VAL A 94 8.78 1.21 -0.33
N PHE A 95 9.13 1.34 0.94
CA PHE A 95 9.44 2.62 1.58
C PHE A 95 10.91 2.81 1.93
N GLY A 96 11.71 1.74 1.99
CA GLY A 96 13.11 1.81 2.37
C GLY A 96 13.31 2.55 3.70
N GLY A 97 14.23 3.51 3.73
CA GLY A 97 14.52 4.33 4.90
C GLY A 97 13.39 5.30 5.31
N SER A 98 12.41 5.54 4.43
CA SER A 98 11.29 6.47 4.69
C SER A 98 10.14 5.84 5.50
N GLN A 99 10.18 4.56 5.81
CA GLN A 99 9.09 3.83 6.47
C GLN A 99 8.62 4.52 7.76
N ASN A 100 9.53 4.94 8.63
CA ASN A 100 9.19 5.62 9.88
C ASN A 100 8.52 6.99 9.65
N GLY A 101 8.96 7.73 8.63
CA GLY A 101 8.33 8.99 8.23
C GLY A 101 6.90 8.80 7.78
N VAL A 102 6.65 7.77 6.96
CA VAL A 102 5.33 7.38 6.46
C VAL A 102 4.41 6.99 7.62
N VAL A 103 4.87 6.13 8.54
CA VAL A 103 4.11 5.73 9.73
C VAL A 103 3.69 6.94 10.55
N ASN A 104 4.63 7.86 10.84
CA ASN A 104 4.35 9.06 11.62
C ASN A 104 3.38 10.01 10.91
N ALA A 105 3.48 10.15 9.58
CA ALA A 105 2.58 10.98 8.80
C ALA A 105 1.16 10.46 8.82
N LEU A 106 0.97 9.17 8.56
CA LEU A 106 -0.34 8.52 8.60
C LEU A 106 -0.94 8.52 10.01
N SER A 107 -0.12 8.29 11.04
CA SER A 107 -0.52 8.37 12.44
C SER A 107 -1.13 9.74 12.76
N LYS A 108 -0.45 10.81 12.39
CA LYS A 108 -0.95 12.19 12.58
C LYS A 108 -2.22 12.48 11.76
N ALA A 109 -2.29 12.00 10.53
CA ALA A 109 -3.42 12.25 9.64
C ALA A 109 -4.70 11.52 10.06
N THR A 110 -4.58 10.34 10.68
CA THR A 110 -5.71 9.46 10.99
C THR A 110 -6.08 9.41 12.49
N GLY A 111 -5.19 9.93 13.36
CA GLY A 111 -5.35 9.85 14.81
C GLY A 111 -5.02 8.48 15.40
N MET A 112 -4.52 7.53 14.60
CA MET A 112 -4.04 6.24 15.08
C MET A 112 -2.62 6.41 15.63
N ASP A 113 -2.28 5.72 16.72
CA ASP A 113 -0.90 5.75 17.25
C ASP A 113 0.11 5.10 16.26
N ALA A 114 1.37 5.51 16.36
CA ALA A 114 2.40 5.07 15.39
C ALA A 114 2.67 3.55 15.44
N SER A 115 2.55 2.92 16.61
CA SER A 115 2.73 1.47 16.75
C SER A 115 1.62 0.70 16.05
N SER A 116 0.36 1.10 16.26
CA SER A 116 -0.80 0.50 15.59
C SER A 116 -0.79 0.78 14.08
N MET A 117 -0.38 1.98 13.67
CA MET A 117 -0.19 2.32 12.26
C MET A 117 0.88 1.45 11.59
N GLY A 118 2.02 1.23 12.25
CA GLY A 118 3.06 0.32 11.75
C GLY A 118 2.54 -1.10 11.55
N ARG A 119 1.80 -1.65 12.54
CA ARG A 119 1.16 -2.96 12.44
C ARG A 119 0.11 -3.03 11.33
N LEU A 120 -0.68 -1.98 11.18
CA LEU A 120 -1.66 -1.88 10.09
C LEU A 120 -0.97 -1.97 8.72
N LEU A 121 0.10 -1.20 8.50
CA LEU A 121 0.84 -1.24 7.24
C LEU A 121 1.46 -2.61 6.96
N VAL A 122 2.03 -3.28 7.98
CA VAL A 122 2.55 -4.66 7.86
C VAL A 122 1.44 -5.63 7.43
N THR A 123 0.22 -5.44 7.92
CA THR A 123 -0.95 -6.25 7.54
C THR A 123 -1.46 -5.92 6.14
N LEU A 124 -1.52 -4.63 5.78
CA LEU A 124 -2.07 -4.19 4.49
C LEU A 124 -1.15 -4.51 3.30
N ALA A 125 0.16 -4.45 3.50
CA ALA A 125 1.12 -4.62 2.40
C ALA A 125 0.94 -5.95 1.64
N PRO A 126 0.89 -7.12 2.27
CA PRO A 126 0.63 -8.38 1.56
C PRO A 126 -0.79 -8.48 0.99
N ILE A 127 -1.79 -7.82 1.59
CA ILE A 127 -3.15 -7.77 1.04
C ILE A 127 -3.16 -7.00 -0.28
N VAL A 128 -2.53 -5.82 -0.31
CA VAL A 128 -2.38 -5.01 -1.53
C VAL A 128 -1.62 -5.79 -2.61
N MET A 129 -0.52 -6.46 -2.24
CA MET A 129 0.24 -7.30 -3.17
C MET A 129 -0.60 -8.47 -3.71
N GLY A 130 -1.36 -9.15 -2.86
CA GLY A 130 -2.27 -10.23 -3.28
C GLY A 130 -3.33 -9.74 -4.28
N PHE A 131 -3.88 -8.55 -4.05
CA PHE A 131 -4.84 -7.92 -4.98
C PHE A 131 -4.21 -7.62 -6.33
N LEU A 132 -3.01 -7.05 -6.34
CA LEU A 132 -2.27 -6.77 -7.57
C LEU A 132 -1.92 -8.08 -8.31
N GLY A 133 -1.48 -9.11 -7.58
CA GLY A 133 -1.19 -10.41 -8.15
C GLY A 133 -2.40 -11.07 -8.80
N ARG A 134 -3.55 -11.07 -8.11
CA ARG A 134 -4.82 -11.57 -8.65
C ARG A 134 -5.28 -10.79 -9.88
N THR A 135 -5.22 -9.45 -9.83
CA THR A 135 -5.60 -8.59 -10.97
C THR A 135 -4.69 -8.82 -12.17
N ARG A 136 -3.36 -8.89 -11.93
CA ARG A 136 -2.38 -9.22 -12.98
C ARG A 136 -2.71 -10.55 -13.65
N GLN A 137 -2.99 -11.59 -12.86
CA GLN A 137 -3.30 -12.93 -13.36
C GLN A 137 -4.59 -12.95 -14.17
N GLN A 138 -5.67 -12.33 -13.66
CA GLN A 138 -6.96 -12.26 -14.33
C GLN A 138 -6.93 -11.49 -15.64
N GLN A 139 -6.09 -10.47 -15.74
CA GLN A 139 -5.99 -9.63 -16.94
C GLN A 139 -4.81 -9.99 -17.85
N GLY A 140 -4.03 -11.01 -17.48
CA GLY A 140 -2.87 -11.45 -18.28
C GLY A 140 -1.80 -10.37 -18.45
N MET A 141 -1.61 -9.52 -17.44
CA MET A 141 -0.71 -8.37 -17.53
C MET A 141 0.75 -8.78 -17.43
N GLY A 142 1.57 -8.18 -18.30
CA GLY A 142 3.02 -8.16 -18.17
C GLY A 142 3.51 -6.98 -17.29
N PRO A 143 4.85 -6.84 -17.11
CA PRO A 143 5.42 -5.80 -16.26
C PRO A 143 4.98 -4.36 -16.61
N SER A 144 4.90 -4.03 -17.89
CA SER A 144 4.47 -2.71 -18.35
C SER A 144 2.98 -2.45 -18.12
N GLY A 145 2.13 -3.47 -18.24
CA GLY A 145 0.71 -3.37 -17.93
C GLY A 145 0.47 -3.11 -16.44
N LEU A 146 1.23 -3.78 -15.58
CA LEU A 146 1.21 -3.57 -14.13
C LEU A 146 1.63 -2.14 -13.76
N ALA A 147 2.69 -1.61 -14.38
CA ALA A 147 3.13 -0.23 -14.15
C ALA A 147 2.06 0.79 -14.59
N GLY A 148 1.42 0.57 -15.75
CA GLY A 148 0.32 1.40 -16.22
C GLY A 148 -0.90 1.39 -15.29
N LEU A 149 -1.24 0.22 -14.76
CA LEU A 149 -2.31 0.05 -13.78
C LEU A 149 -2.04 0.85 -12.51
N LEU A 150 -0.85 0.72 -11.92
CA LEU A 150 -0.44 1.45 -10.72
C LEU A 150 -0.39 2.96 -10.94
N GLY A 151 0.06 3.41 -12.11
CA GLY A 151 0.03 4.82 -12.50
C GLY A 151 -1.39 5.38 -12.51
N GLY A 152 -2.34 4.65 -13.11
CA GLY A 152 -3.75 5.03 -13.13
C GLY A 152 -4.39 5.10 -11.73
N GLU A 153 -4.05 4.16 -10.84
CA GLU A 153 -4.53 4.18 -9.44
C GLU A 153 -3.94 5.38 -8.67
N THR A 154 -2.69 5.76 -8.93
CA THR A 154 -2.08 6.94 -8.32
C THR A 154 -2.79 8.23 -8.76
N GLU A 155 -3.10 8.38 -10.06
CA GLU A 155 -3.88 9.51 -10.58
C GLU A 155 -5.29 9.54 -9.96
N TYR A 156 -5.94 8.39 -9.85
CA TYR A 156 -7.26 8.28 -9.20
C TYR A 156 -7.19 8.72 -7.74
N ALA A 157 -6.18 8.26 -6.98
CA ALA A 157 -5.98 8.65 -5.58
C ALA A 157 -5.74 10.15 -5.41
N GLN A 158 -5.01 10.78 -6.34
CA GLN A 158 -4.79 12.24 -6.34
C GLN A 158 -6.09 13.02 -6.56
N GLN A 159 -6.98 12.52 -7.41
CA GLN A 159 -8.29 13.14 -7.66
C GLN A 159 -9.27 12.91 -6.51
N ALA A 160 -9.26 11.71 -5.92
CA ALA A 160 -10.18 11.33 -4.85
C ALA A 160 -9.83 11.97 -3.49
N ALA A 161 -8.54 12.17 -3.21
CA ALA A 161 -8.05 12.67 -1.91
C ALA A 161 -6.82 13.60 -2.08
N PRO A 162 -6.99 14.77 -2.73
CA PRO A 162 -5.86 15.66 -3.05
C PRO A 162 -5.10 16.17 -1.81
N GLY A 163 -5.80 16.39 -0.69
CA GLY A 163 -5.20 16.83 0.57
C GLY A 163 -4.30 15.75 1.19
N LEU A 164 -4.73 14.50 1.16
CA LEU A 164 -3.97 13.36 1.65
C LEU A 164 -2.73 13.13 0.77
N MET A 165 -2.92 13.15 -0.56
CA MET A 165 -1.83 12.94 -1.51
C MET A 165 -0.80 14.09 -1.47
N GLY A 166 -1.23 15.33 -1.23
CA GLY A 166 -0.33 16.45 -1.00
C GLY A 166 0.53 16.28 0.26
N THR A 167 -0.04 15.72 1.32
CA THR A 167 0.70 15.40 2.55
C THR A 167 1.69 14.26 2.30
N ILE A 168 1.27 13.21 1.61
CA ILE A 168 2.10 12.07 1.22
C ILE A 168 3.29 12.53 0.37
N ASN A 169 3.05 13.30 -0.69
CA ASN A 169 4.10 13.81 -1.57
C ASN A 169 5.11 14.67 -0.80
N ARG A 170 4.66 15.51 0.13
CA ARG A 170 5.54 16.33 0.96
C ARG A 170 6.44 15.50 1.88
N PHE A 171 5.97 14.34 2.37
CA PHE A 171 6.79 13.43 3.18
C PHE A 171 7.76 12.60 2.35
N LEU A 172 7.42 12.37 1.09
CA LEU A 172 8.25 11.62 0.16
C LEU A 172 9.21 12.54 -0.63
N ASP A 173 8.98 13.84 -0.57
CA ASP A 173 9.83 14.90 -1.11
C ASP A 173 10.73 15.44 0.03
N GLN A 174 11.83 14.75 0.30
CA GLN A 174 12.75 15.10 1.38
C GLN A 174 13.58 16.35 1.10
N ASN A 175 13.75 16.73 -0.17
CA ASN A 175 14.53 17.89 -0.59
C ASN A 175 13.69 19.15 -0.86
N GLY A 176 12.35 19.08 -0.77
CA GLY A 176 11.44 20.22 -0.84
C GLY A 176 11.32 20.85 -2.25
N ASN A 177 11.73 20.15 -3.31
CA ASN A 177 11.65 20.65 -4.69
C ASN A 177 10.31 20.37 -5.39
N GLY A 178 9.36 19.73 -4.71
CA GLY A 178 8.05 19.37 -5.25
C GLY A 178 8.06 18.16 -6.19
N SER A 179 9.20 17.50 -6.35
CA SER A 179 9.35 16.34 -7.22
C SER A 179 10.03 15.19 -6.47
N ALA A 180 9.27 14.15 -6.18
CA ALA A 180 9.81 12.90 -5.61
C ALA A 180 10.72 12.14 -6.60
N VAL A 181 10.83 12.62 -7.83
CA VAL A 181 11.59 11.95 -8.92
C VAL A 181 13.09 12.29 -8.86
N ASP A 182 13.45 13.47 -8.36
CA ASP A 182 14.87 13.93 -8.33
C ASP A 182 15.69 13.24 -7.22
N GLU A 183 15.06 12.75 -6.17
CA GLU A 183 15.76 12.09 -5.06
C GLU A 183 16.32 10.72 -5.47
N LEU A 184 15.69 10.06 -6.44
CA LEU A 184 16.19 8.81 -7.02
C LEU A 184 17.42 9.04 -7.91
N ALA A 185 17.54 10.19 -8.55
CA ALA A 185 18.69 10.54 -9.39
C ALA A 185 19.94 10.92 -8.56
N GLY A 186 19.77 11.38 -7.32
CA GLY A 186 20.88 11.76 -6.42
C GLY A 186 21.47 10.60 -5.62
N MET A 187 20.86 9.40 -5.63
CA MET A 187 21.34 8.21 -4.92
C MET A 187 22.07 7.21 -5.82
N LEU A 188 22.27 7.53 -7.07
CA LEU A 188 23.12 6.79 -8.03
C LEU A 188 24.44 7.54 -8.17
#